data_f516be3decce7259104d9033f0221503
#
_entry.id   f516be3decce7259104d9033f0221503
#
_cell.length_a   1.000
_cell.length_b   1.000
_cell.length_c   1.000
_cell.angle_alpha   90.00
_cell.angle_beta   90.00
_cell.angle_gamma   90.00
#
_symmetry.space_group_name_H-M   'P 1'
#
loop_
_entity.id
_entity.type
_entity.pdbx_description
1 polymer ?
#
loop_
_entity_poly.entity_id
_entity_poly.type
_entity_poly.pdbx_seq_one_letter_code
_entity_poly.pdbx_strand_id
1 'polypeptide(L)'
;MKKSVLYALLLALFAHVAFASSDDKIDESMISSGAISPKSAQEDANNLDKQSYAGLEDVFLDTKTITPNGKYMLLVFGKNGCAYCELLKKDIKQRQDLRSFIKQHYSAYYINISYSKMHAFKIGTKKKPRNVVLSTSQLAQVYDVSSTPTIVLADSNGKTIYELPGYMPSKQFLAVLEFIGNGLYKGITDDKVFVEKLRDYILKKSRA
;
A
#
# COMPACT_ATOMS: atom_id res chain seq x y z
N MET A 1 -14.00 25.50 73.90
CA MET A 1 -13.05 26.62 73.70
C MET A 1 -11.65 26.03 73.62
N LYS A 2 -10.95 26.12 72.55
CA LYS A 2 -9.58 25.68 72.11
C LYS A 2 -9.56 24.86 70.86
N LYS A 3 -10.05 25.42 69.72
CA LYS A 3 -9.76 24.86 68.36
C LYS A 3 -9.64 25.93 67.30
N SER A 4 -9.48 27.21 67.71
CA SER A 4 -9.49 28.34 66.71
C SER A 4 -8.16 29.05 66.54
N VAL A 5 -7.04 28.58 67.11
CA VAL A 5 -5.75 29.28 67.00
C VAL A 5 -4.75 28.56 66.08
N LEU A 6 -5.06 27.34 65.63
CA LEU A 6 -4.13 26.57 64.80
C LEU A 6 -4.33 26.78 63.25
N TYR A 7 -5.35 27.53 62.82
CA TYR A 7 -5.62 27.79 61.41
C TYR A 7 -5.04 29.08 60.86
N ALA A 8 -4.53 29.97 61.76
CA ALA A 8 -4.00 31.26 61.34
C ALA A 8 -2.50 31.28 61.01
N LEU A 9 -1.77 30.15 61.20
CA LEU A 9 -0.31 30.09 61.00
C LEU A 9 0.11 29.30 59.74
N LEU A 10 -0.85 28.82 58.98
CA LEU A 10 -0.60 28.04 57.73
C LEU A 10 -0.86 28.81 56.45
N LEU A 11 -1.22 30.10 56.54
CA LEU A 11 -1.57 30.97 55.39
C LEU A 11 -0.49 32.01 55.00
N ALA A 12 0.70 31.96 55.62
CA ALA A 12 1.77 32.92 55.41
C ALA A 12 3.00 32.39 54.66
N LEU A 13 2.92 31.20 54.07
CA LEU A 13 4.07 30.57 53.38
C LEU A 13 3.83 30.29 51.89
N PHE A 14 2.79 30.91 51.27
CA PHE A 14 2.55 30.81 49.82
C PHE A 14 2.70 32.19 49.16
N ALA A 15 3.84 32.82 49.34
CA ALA A 15 4.17 33.98 48.53
C ALA A 15 5.64 33.85 48.08
N HIS A 16 5.82 33.98 46.78
CA HIS A 16 7.09 34.05 46.03
C HIS A 16 7.65 32.73 45.48
N VAL A 17 6.87 32.04 44.67
CA VAL A 17 7.45 31.41 43.48
C VAL A 17 7.28 32.41 42.37
N ALA A 18 8.27 33.26 42.12
CA ALA A 18 8.39 34.05 40.91
C ALA A 18 8.55 33.04 39.77
N PHE A 19 7.49 32.85 39.00
CA PHE A 19 7.55 32.23 37.71
C PHE A 19 8.36 33.20 36.84
N ALA A 20 9.65 32.93 36.67
CA ALA A 20 10.42 33.55 35.60
C ALA A 20 9.78 33.09 34.29
N SER A 21 8.93 33.94 33.73
CA SER A 21 8.49 33.87 32.36
C SER A 21 9.72 34.11 31.51
N SER A 22 10.40 33.02 31.09
CA SER A 22 11.31 33.11 29.96
C SER A 22 10.43 33.39 28.75
N ASP A 23 10.39 34.64 28.33
CA ASP A 23 10.00 35.01 26.97
C ASP A 23 11.01 34.36 26.01
N ASP A 24 10.91 33.07 25.81
CA ASP A 24 11.43 32.42 24.62
C ASP A 24 10.59 32.94 23.45
N LYS A 25 11.00 34.10 22.95
CA LYS A 25 10.55 34.55 21.63
C LYS A 25 10.95 33.46 20.66
N ILE A 26 10.00 32.61 20.31
CA ILE A 26 10.13 31.70 19.18
C ILE A 26 10.48 32.59 17.99
N ASP A 27 11.70 32.46 17.48
CA ASP A 27 12.16 33.17 16.31
C ASP A 27 11.26 32.73 15.15
N GLU A 28 10.36 33.59 14.72
CA GLU A 28 9.44 33.34 13.61
C GLU A 28 10.19 33.01 12.31
N SER A 29 11.50 33.30 12.22
CA SER A 29 12.33 32.88 11.08
C SER A 29 12.63 31.38 11.08
N MET A 30 12.46 30.69 12.23
CA MET A 30 12.58 29.22 12.32
C MET A 30 11.25 28.49 12.06
N ILE A 31 10.16 29.19 12.03
CA ILE A 31 8.89 28.65 11.54
C ILE A 31 8.98 28.69 10.02
N SER A 32 9.54 27.63 9.45
CA SER A 32 9.40 27.37 8.02
C SER A 32 7.92 27.50 7.70
N SER A 33 7.54 28.57 7.02
CA SER A 33 6.25 28.68 6.35
C SER A 33 6.24 27.68 5.20
N GLY A 34 6.32 26.41 5.55
CA GLY A 34 6.24 25.27 4.65
C GLY A 34 4.85 25.13 4.09
N ALA A 35 4.38 26.17 3.44
CA ALA A 35 3.27 26.11 2.51
C ALA A 35 3.74 25.37 1.24
N ILE A 36 4.13 24.08 1.39
CA ILE A 36 4.08 23.18 0.26
C ILE A 36 2.62 23.20 -0.17
N SER A 37 2.35 23.84 -1.30
CA SER A 37 1.02 23.79 -1.88
C SER A 37 0.54 22.34 -1.89
N PRO A 38 -0.67 22.00 -1.44
CA PRO A 38 -1.19 20.63 -1.51
C PRO A 38 -1.01 19.99 -2.88
N LYS A 39 -1.00 20.81 -3.94
CA LYS A 39 -0.76 20.38 -5.32
C LYS A 39 0.70 19.97 -5.55
N SER A 40 1.69 20.73 -5.07
CA SER A 40 3.11 20.34 -5.21
C SER A 40 3.45 19.09 -4.42
N ALA A 41 2.97 18.96 -3.18
CA ALA A 41 3.14 17.77 -2.38
C ALA A 41 2.55 16.51 -3.05
N GLN A 42 1.41 16.66 -3.73
CA GLN A 42 0.80 15.56 -4.49
C GLN A 42 1.60 15.22 -5.76
N GLU A 43 2.18 16.20 -6.43
CA GLU A 43 3.06 15.99 -7.58
C GLU A 43 4.36 15.30 -7.17
N ASP A 44 4.96 15.69 -6.06
CA ASP A 44 6.16 15.05 -5.50
C ASP A 44 5.88 13.60 -5.11
N ALA A 45 4.77 13.33 -4.41
CA ALA A 45 4.37 11.97 -4.07
C ALA A 45 4.12 11.11 -5.31
N ASN A 46 3.55 11.66 -6.38
CA ASN A 46 3.36 10.95 -7.65
C ASN A 46 4.70 10.61 -8.32
N ASN A 47 5.66 11.53 -8.30
CA ASN A 47 6.99 11.32 -8.88
C ASN A 47 7.78 10.26 -8.12
N LEU A 48 7.77 10.31 -6.78
CA LEU A 48 8.42 9.30 -5.93
C LEU A 48 7.80 7.91 -6.10
N ASP A 49 6.47 7.84 -6.22
CA ASP A 49 5.75 6.60 -6.47
C ASP A 49 6.17 5.98 -7.82
N LYS A 50 6.27 6.77 -8.90
CA LYS A 50 6.74 6.31 -10.21
C LYS A 50 8.20 5.87 -10.19
N GLN A 51 9.07 6.58 -9.48
CA GLN A 51 10.48 6.20 -9.32
C GLN A 51 10.64 4.83 -8.66
N SER A 52 9.70 4.44 -7.80
CA SER A 52 9.76 3.16 -7.08
C SER A 52 9.65 1.92 -7.99
N TYR A 53 9.16 2.09 -9.22
CA TYR A 53 9.11 1.02 -10.24
C TYR A 53 9.77 1.42 -11.57
N ALA A 54 10.78 2.29 -11.51
CA ALA A 54 11.52 2.75 -12.69
C ALA A 54 12.01 1.60 -13.58
N GLY A 55 11.81 1.73 -14.91
CA GLY A 55 12.10 0.68 -15.91
C GLY A 55 11.03 -0.41 -16.01
N LEU A 56 9.86 -0.22 -15.36
CA LEU A 56 8.66 -1.04 -15.46
C LEU A 56 7.40 -0.19 -15.72
N GLU A 57 7.57 1.01 -16.30
CA GLU A 57 6.48 1.96 -16.58
C GLU A 57 5.51 1.43 -17.66
N ASP A 58 5.96 0.48 -18.46
CA ASP A 58 5.12 -0.23 -19.42
C ASP A 58 4.33 -1.40 -18.81
N VAL A 59 4.65 -1.78 -17.58
CA VAL A 59 3.99 -2.85 -16.81
C VAL A 59 3.06 -2.25 -15.77
N PHE A 60 3.57 -1.34 -14.94
CA PHE A 60 2.80 -0.75 -13.85
C PHE A 60 2.18 0.58 -14.28
N LEU A 61 0.87 0.65 -14.10
CA LEU A 61 0.05 1.83 -14.36
C LEU A 61 0.19 2.85 -13.23
N ASP A 62 -0.15 4.12 -13.52
CA ASP A 62 -0.18 5.18 -12.52
C ASP A 62 -1.24 4.88 -11.45
N THR A 63 -0.83 4.93 -10.20
CA THR A 63 -1.67 4.62 -9.04
C THR A 63 -2.64 5.73 -8.64
N LYS A 64 -2.64 6.89 -9.33
CA LYS A 64 -3.63 7.96 -9.11
C LYS A 64 -5.06 7.44 -9.31
N THR A 65 -5.25 6.55 -10.28
CA THR A 65 -6.53 5.86 -10.48
C THR A 65 -6.26 4.36 -10.61
N ILE A 66 -6.77 3.58 -9.67
CA ILE A 66 -6.66 2.12 -9.66
C ILE A 66 -7.98 1.53 -10.10
N THR A 67 -7.95 0.78 -11.19
CA THR A 67 -9.14 0.16 -11.79
C THR A 67 -8.77 -1.06 -12.64
N PRO A 68 -9.60 -2.10 -12.71
CA PRO A 68 -9.32 -3.31 -13.51
C PRO A 68 -9.22 -3.05 -15.02
N ASN A 69 -9.88 -2.01 -15.55
CA ASN A 69 -9.89 -1.70 -17.01
C ASN A 69 -10.29 -2.89 -17.90
N GLY A 70 -11.21 -3.74 -17.44
CA GLY A 70 -11.66 -4.93 -18.15
C GLY A 70 -10.71 -6.13 -18.09
N LYS A 71 -9.55 -6.00 -17.43
CA LYS A 71 -8.58 -7.08 -17.15
C LYS A 71 -8.72 -7.56 -15.71
N TYR A 72 -7.96 -8.60 -15.36
CA TYR A 72 -7.67 -8.88 -13.95
C TYR A 72 -6.87 -7.72 -13.36
N MET A 73 -6.90 -7.57 -12.05
CA MET A 73 -6.12 -6.54 -11.35
C MET A 73 -4.98 -7.18 -10.56
N LEU A 74 -3.79 -6.62 -10.69
CA LEU A 74 -2.60 -7.00 -9.93
C LEU A 74 -2.15 -5.78 -9.11
N LEU A 75 -2.27 -5.86 -7.78
CA LEU A 75 -1.73 -4.86 -6.88
C LEU A 75 -0.47 -5.42 -6.22
N VAL A 76 0.61 -4.68 -6.27
CA VAL A 76 1.87 -4.98 -5.59
C VAL A 76 2.14 -3.90 -4.57
N PHE A 77 2.03 -4.23 -3.30
CA PHE A 77 2.42 -3.35 -2.20
C PHE A 77 3.88 -3.55 -1.88
N GLY A 78 4.68 -2.52 -2.08
CA GLY A 78 6.11 -2.50 -1.78
C GLY A 78 6.48 -1.35 -0.87
N LYS A 79 7.73 -1.29 -0.43
CA LYS A 79 8.29 -0.18 0.35
C LYS A 79 9.75 0.08 -0.02
N ASN A 80 10.25 1.23 0.38
CA ASN A 80 11.66 1.55 0.26
C ASN A 80 12.52 0.58 1.10
N GLY A 81 13.72 0.24 0.62
CA GLY A 81 14.63 -0.66 1.32
C GLY A 81 14.16 -2.11 1.42
N CYS A 82 13.19 -2.53 0.61
CA CYS A 82 12.66 -3.88 0.59
C CYS A 82 13.41 -4.75 -0.43
N ALA A 83 14.35 -5.59 0.03
CA ALA A 83 15.16 -6.46 -0.83
C ALA A 83 14.30 -7.40 -1.71
N TYR A 84 13.25 -7.99 -1.16
CA TYR A 84 12.34 -8.86 -1.90
C TYR A 84 11.47 -8.12 -2.92
N CYS A 85 11.17 -6.83 -2.67
CA CYS A 85 10.51 -6.00 -3.67
C CYS A 85 11.42 -5.72 -4.87
N GLU A 86 12.72 -5.51 -4.62
CA GLU A 86 13.72 -5.36 -5.68
C GLU A 86 13.91 -6.66 -6.48
N LEU A 87 13.91 -7.82 -5.83
CA LEU A 87 13.94 -9.11 -6.51
C LEU A 87 12.72 -9.30 -7.43
N LEU A 88 11.52 -9.00 -6.95
CA LEU A 88 10.30 -9.08 -7.75
C LEU A 88 10.38 -8.18 -8.99
N LYS A 89 10.80 -6.92 -8.82
CA LYS A 89 10.97 -5.98 -9.93
C LYS A 89 12.04 -6.44 -10.91
N LYS A 90 13.16 -6.97 -10.40
CA LYS A 90 14.22 -7.55 -11.23
C LYS A 90 13.71 -8.71 -12.06
N ASP A 91 12.96 -9.64 -11.46
CA ASP A 91 12.37 -10.77 -12.16
C ASP A 91 11.44 -10.33 -13.29
N ILE A 92 10.56 -9.35 -13.03
CA ILE A 92 9.65 -8.81 -14.07
C ILE A 92 10.45 -8.13 -15.18
N LYS A 93 11.56 -7.44 -14.86
CA LYS A 93 12.43 -6.80 -15.87
C LYS A 93 13.16 -7.83 -16.74
N GLN A 94 13.66 -8.90 -16.15
CA GLN A 94 14.51 -9.88 -16.82
C GLN A 94 13.73 -10.97 -17.57
N ARG A 95 12.52 -11.30 -17.12
CA ARG A 95 11.70 -12.35 -17.71
C ARG A 95 10.64 -11.79 -18.63
N GLN A 96 10.91 -11.88 -19.93
CA GLN A 96 10.00 -11.35 -20.97
C GLN A 96 8.64 -12.08 -20.99
N ASP A 97 8.59 -13.37 -20.68
CA ASP A 97 7.36 -14.15 -20.58
C ASP A 97 6.46 -13.64 -19.44
N LEU A 98 7.03 -13.43 -18.25
CA LEU A 98 6.34 -12.88 -17.09
C LEU A 98 5.84 -11.45 -17.38
N ARG A 99 6.72 -10.60 -17.90
CA ARG A 99 6.41 -9.21 -18.26
C ARG A 99 5.27 -9.13 -19.27
N SER A 100 5.34 -9.91 -20.34
CA SER A 100 4.32 -9.95 -21.38
C SER A 100 2.99 -10.47 -20.88
N PHE A 101 3.01 -11.51 -20.04
CA PHE A 101 1.79 -12.07 -19.46
C PHE A 101 1.07 -11.07 -18.55
N ILE A 102 1.82 -10.35 -17.69
CA ILE A 102 1.24 -9.29 -16.84
C ILE A 102 0.58 -8.22 -17.72
N LYS A 103 1.28 -7.70 -18.73
CA LYS A 103 0.76 -6.64 -19.62
C LYS A 103 -0.50 -7.07 -20.36
N GLN A 104 -0.58 -8.33 -20.76
CA GLN A 104 -1.70 -8.84 -21.54
C GLN A 104 -2.95 -9.07 -20.66
N HIS A 105 -2.78 -9.63 -19.46
CA HIS A 105 -3.89 -10.15 -18.68
C HIS A 105 -4.29 -9.26 -17.49
N TYR A 106 -3.38 -8.38 -17.02
CA TYR A 106 -3.58 -7.61 -15.81
C TYR A 106 -3.50 -6.10 -16.02
N SER A 107 -4.31 -5.37 -15.29
CA SER A 107 -4.05 -3.97 -14.93
C SER A 107 -3.21 -4.00 -13.66
N ALA A 108 -1.90 -3.76 -13.82
CA ALA A 108 -0.94 -3.90 -12.74
C ALA A 108 -0.58 -2.54 -12.12
N TYR A 109 -0.47 -2.49 -10.81
CA TYR A 109 -0.15 -1.30 -10.02
C TYR A 109 0.89 -1.63 -8.96
N TYR A 110 1.94 -0.82 -8.87
CA TYR A 110 2.91 -0.88 -7.79
C TYR A 110 2.65 0.26 -6.81
N ILE A 111 2.28 -0.08 -5.58
CA ILE A 111 1.89 0.86 -4.53
C ILE A 111 3.00 0.89 -3.50
N ASN A 112 3.78 1.98 -3.46
CA ASN A 112 4.85 2.13 -2.48
C ASN A 112 4.30 2.69 -1.17
N ILE A 113 4.21 1.84 -0.14
CA ILE A 113 3.66 2.21 1.16
C ILE A 113 4.55 3.15 1.99
N SER A 114 5.77 3.45 1.52
CA SER A 114 6.63 4.47 2.14
C SER A 114 6.20 5.90 1.81
N TYR A 115 5.31 6.08 0.85
CA TYR A 115 4.83 7.39 0.42
C TYR A 115 3.34 7.55 0.67
N SER A 116 2.93 8.73 1.16
CA SER A 116 1.52 9.07 1.30
C SER A 116 0.99 9.64 -0.02
N LYS A 117 -0.02 9.00 -0.59
CA LYS A 117 -0.68 9.39 -1.83
C LYS A 117 -2.16 9.09 -1.74
N MET A 118 -2.99 9.83 -2.46
CA MET A 118 -4.41 9.56 -2.60
C MET A 118 -4.66 8.79 -3.91
N HIS A 119 -5.42 7.72 -3.81
CA HIS A 119 -5.76 6.82 -4.92
C HIS A 119 -7.27 6.86 -5.16
N ALA A 120 -7.69 7.17 -6.38
CA ALA A 120 -9.07 6.96 -6.80
C ALA A 120 -9.25 5.46 -7.14
N PHE A 121 -9.86 4.72 -6.23
CA PHE A 121 -10.06 3.28 -6.36
C PHE A 121 -11.44 3.00 -6.95
N LYS A 122 -11.46 2.53 -8.20
CA LYS A 122 -12.68 2.34 -8.99
C LYS A 122 -12.86 0.86 -9.33
N ILE A 123 -13.77 0.21 -8.64
CA ILE A 123 -14.06 -1.22 -8.77
C ILE A 123 -15.58 -1.47 -8.86
N GLY A 124 -15.96 -2.72 -9.02
CA GLY A 124 -17.34 -3.12 -9.11
C GLY A 124 -17.83 -3.28 -10.54
N THR A 125 -19.07 -3.69 -10.68
CA THR A 125 -19.72 -3.91 -11.97
C THR A 125 -20.29 -2.62 -12.55
N LYS A 126 -20.58 -2.59 -13.86
CA LYS A 126 -21.28 -1.45 -14.49
C LYS A 126 -22.61 -1.12 -13.80
N LYS A 127 -23.30 -2.12 -13.22
CA LYS A 127 -24.59 -1.94 -12.51
C LYS A 127 -24.41 -1.49 -11.05
N LYS A 128 -23.26 -1.81 -10.44
CA LYS A 128 -22.93 -1.47 -9.04
C LYS A 128 -21.48 -0.97 -8.95
N PRO A 129 -21.18 0.23 -9.47
CA PRO A 129 -19.86 0.79 -9.39
C PRO A 129 -19.55 1.20 -7.93
N ARG A 130 -18.32 1.02 -7.51
CA ARG A 130 -17.79 1.51 -6.24
C ARG A 130 -16.60 2.40 -6.54
N ASN A 131 -16.74 3.68 -6.21
CA ASN A 131 -15.69 4.67 -6.39
C ASN A 131 -15.38 5.25 -5.01
N VAL A 132 -14.17 5.03 -4.54
CA VAL A 132 -13.70 5.55 -3.26
C VAL A 132 -12.33 6.20 -3.47
N VAL A 133 -12.02 7.19 -2.63
CA VAL A 133 -10.68 7.77 -2.59
C VAL A 133 -10.05 7.33 -1.28
N LEU A 134 -8.92 6.65 -1.37
CA LEU A 134 -8.20 6.07 -0.25
C LEU A 134 -6.77 6.60 -0.23
N SER A 135 -6.26 6.89 0.95
CA SER A 135 -4.82 7.10 1.12
C SER A 135 -4.06 5.78 0.96
N THR A 136 -2.76 5.85 0.69
CA THR A 136 -1.90 4.66 0.62
C THR A 136 -2.02 3.78 1.85
N SER A 137 -2.06 4.38 3.05
CA SER A 137 -2.23 3.64 4.31
C SER A 137 -3.58 2.97 4.43
N GLN A 138 -4.67 3.66 4.06
CA GLN A 138 -6.01 3.08 4.04
C GLN A 138 -6.11 1.92 3.04
N LEU A 139 -5.50 2.09 1.85
CA LEU A 139 -5.48 1.02 0.84
C LEU A 139 -4.69 -0.21 1.34
N ALA A 140 -3.54 0.00 2.01
CA ALA A 140 -2.78 -1.06 2.64
C ALA A 140 -3.58 -1.77 3.75
N GLN A 141 -4.37 -1.04 4.54
CA GLN A 141 -5.25 -1.62 5.56
C GLN A 141 -6.38 -2.46 4.95
N VAL A 142 -6.97 -2.04 3.84
CA VAL A 142 -8.02 -2.81 3.15
C VAL A 142 -7.56 -4.23 2.79
N TYR A 143 -6.26 -4.39 2.48
CA TYR A 143 -5.64 -5.66 2.11
C TYR A 143 -4.75 -6.24 3.22
N ASP A 144 -4.88 -5.80 4.46
CA ASP A 144 -4.10 -6.27 5.63
C ASP A 144 -2.60 -6.45 5.34
N VAL A 145 -2.00 -5.44 4.70
CA VAL A 145 -0.61 -5.49 4.27
C VAL A 145 0.32 -5.42 5.48
N SER A 146 0.75 -6.56 5.98
CA SER A 146 1.66 -6.71 7.12
C SER A 146 3.13 -6.92 6.70
N SER A 147 3.37 -7.31 5.46
CA SER A 147 4.72 -7.56 4.90
C SER A 147 4.85 -6.99 3.50
N THR A 148 6.09 -6.85 3.00
CA THR A 148 6.35 -6.42 1.62
C THR A 148 7.39 -7.31 0.94
N PRO A 149 7.17 -7.63 -0.35
CA PRO A 149 5.98 -7.29 -1.10
C PRO A 149 4.74 -8.06 -0.63
N THR A 150 3.55 -7.48 -0.74
CA THR A 150 2.28 -8.20 -0.73
C THR A 150 1.64 -8.04 -2.09
N ILE A 151 1.20 -9.14 -2.68
CA ILE A 151 0.64 -9.19 -4.02
C ILE A 151 -0.83 -9.59 -3.91
N VAL A 152 -1.71 -8.75 -4.48
CA VAL A 152 -3.15 -9.00 -4.52
C VAL A 152 -3.58 -9.21 -5.96
N LEU A 153 -4.27 -10.31 -6.21
CA LEU A 153 -4.87 -10.65 -7.49
C LEU A 153 -6.39 -10.56 -7.39
N ALA A 154 -7.00 -9.74 -8.24
CA ALA A 154 -8.44 -9.53 -8.25
C ALA A 154 -9.02 -9.71 -9.65
N ASP A 155 -10.33 -9.98 -9.70
CA ASP A 155 -11.05 -10.10 -10.96
C ASP A 155 -11.30 -8.75 -11.65
N SER A 156 -11.92 -8.77 -12.81
CA SER A 156 -12.24 -7.58 -13.60
C SER A 156 -13.26 -6.63 -12.94
N ASN A 157 -13.83 -7.00 -11.80
CA ASN A 157 -14.70 -6.16 -10.97
C ASN A 157 -13.98 -5.68 -9.69
N GLY A 158 -12.70 -6.06 -9.50
CA GLY A 158 -11.93 -5.73 -8.32
C GLY A 158 -12.21 -6.61 -7.09
N LYS A 159 -12.91 -7.74 -7.27
CA LYS A 159 -13.06 -8.72 -6.19
C LYS A 159 -11.77 -9.51 -6.06
N THR A 160 -11.18 -9.51 -4.88
CA THR A 160 -9.98 -10.29 -4.56
C THR A 160 -10.22 -11.78 -4.83
N ILE A 161 -9.25 -12.41 -5.51
CA ILE A 161 -9.22 -13.85 -5.80
C ILE A 161 -8.16 -14.52 -4.93
N TYR A 162 -6.97 -13.90 -4.84
CA TYR A 162 -5.84 -14.47 -4.12
C TYR A 162 -4.90 -13.37 -3.61
N GLU A 163 -4.38 -13.58 -2.42
CA GLU A 163 -3.38 -12.72 -1.80
C GLU A 163 -2.12 -13.53 -1.50
N LEU A 164 -0.97 -12.97 -1.86
CA LEU A 164 0.34 -13.58 -1.67
C LEU A 164 1.21 -12.63 -0.85
N PRO A 165 1.32 -12.84 0.47
CA PRO A 165 2.28 -12.12 1.28
C PRO A 165 3.70 -12.63 1.00
N GLY A 166 4.63 -11.71 0.72
CA GLY A 166 6.02 -12.03 0.45
C GLY A 166 6.34 -12.22 -1.04
N TYR A 167 7.61 -12.54 -1.28
CA TYR A 167 8.16 -12.78 -2.62
C TYR A 167 8.01 -14.26 -3.02
N MET A 168 7.71 -14.47 -4.27
CA MET A 168 7.70 -15.79 -4.91
C MET A 168 8.65 -15.78 -6.12
N PRO A 169 9.51 -16.80 -6.30
CA PRO A 169 10.39 -16.91 -7.46
C PRO A 169 9.62 -16.81 -8.78
N SER A 170 10.20 -16.15 -9.76
CA SER A 170 9.53 -15.72 -11.00
C SER A 170 8.82 -16.82 -11.78
N LYS A 171 9.36 -18.06 -11.80
CA LYS A 171 8.73 -19.20 -12.48
C LYS A 171 7.42 -19.61 -11.79
N GLN A 172 7.43 -19.64 -10.46
CA GLN A 172 6.24 -19.95 -9.66
C GLN A 172 5.23 -18.78 -9.72
N PHE A 173 5.71 -17.55 -9.66
CA PHE A 173 4.87 -16.36 -9.76
C PHE A 173 4.14 -16.31 -11.11
N LEU A 174 4.82 -16.59 -12.23
CA LEU A 174 4.18 -16.72 -13.53
C LEU A 174 3.08 -17.79 -13.53
N ALA A 175 3.33 -18.93 -12.90
CA ALA A 175 2.32 -20.00 -12.80
C ALA A 175 1.08 -19.56 -12.01
N VAL A 176 1.25 -18.80 -10.92
CA VAL A 176 0.11 -18.18 -10.19
C VAL A 176 -0.68 -17.24 -11.09
N LEU A 177 0.03 -16.35 -11.79
CA LEU A 177 -0.61 -15.40 -12.70
C LEU A 177 -1.35 -16.12 -13.84
N GLU A 178 -0.76 -17.16 -14.42
CA GLU A 178 -1.40 -17.97 -15.47
C GLU A 178 -2.64 -18.70 -14.95
N PHE A 179 -2.58 -19.28 -13.76
CA PHE A 179 -3.72 -19.99 -13.15
C PHE A 179 -4.93 -19.06 -13.00
N ILE A 180 -4.69 -17.84 -12.55
CA ILE A 180 -5.75 -16.85 -12.36
C ILE A 180 -6.11 -16.16 -13.69
N GLY A 181 -5.11 -15.67 -14.42
CA GLY A 181 -5.31 -14.91 -15.66
C GLY A 181 -5.98 -15.70 -16.79
N ASN A 182 -5.77 -17.02 -16.83
CA ASN A 182 -6.45 -17.93 -17.76
C ASN A 182 -7.79 -18.45 -17.22
N GLY A 183 -8.18 -18.00 -16.00
CA GLY A 183 -9.48 -18.36 -15.43
C GLY A 183 -9.60 -19.80 -14.93
N LEU A 184 -8.48 -20.51 -14.68
CA LEU A 184 -8.47 -21.91 -14.24
C LEU A 184 -9.08 -22.10 -12.84
N TYR A 185 -9.21 -21.03 -12.07
CA TYR A 185 -9.86 -21.02 -10.76
C TYR A 185 -11.40 -20.97 -10.83
N LYS A 186 -11.96 -20.62 -12.01
CA LYS A 186 -13.40 -20.41 -12.14
C LYS A 186 -14.17 -21.69 -11.86
N GLY A 187 -15.26 -21.57 -11.12
CA GLY A 187 -16.09 -22.71 -10.68
C GLY A 187 -15.56 -23.43 -9.43
N ILE A 188 -14.40 -23.04 -8.88
CA ILE A 188 -13.92 -23.52 -7.60
C ILE A 188 -14.52 -22.64 -6.51
N THR A 189 -15.34 -23.20 -5.62
CA THR A 189 -16.02 -22.48 -4.53
C THR A 189 -15.44 -22.78 -3.15
N ASP A 190 -14.65 -23.85 -3.05
CA ASP A 190 -13.99 -24.26 -1.81
C ASP A 190 -12.53 -23.78 -1.81
N ASP A 191 -12.13 -23.09 -0.75
CA ASP A 191 -10.80 -22.48 -0.64
C ASP A 191 -9.67 -23.54 -0.56
N LYS A 192 -9.93 -24.70 0.06
CA LYS A 192 -8.94 -25.77 0.15
C LYS A 192 -8.67 -26.39 -1.23
N VAL A 193 -9.76 -26.62 -1.99
CA VAL A 193 -9.67 -27.11 -3.37
C VAL A 193 -8.95 -26.10 -4.26
N PHE A 194 -9.22 -24.80 -4.05
CA PHE A 194 -8.50 -23.73 -4.78
C PHE A 194 -7.00 -23.80 -4.53
N VAL A 195 -6.59 -23.83 -3.26
CA VAL A 195 -5.18 -23.88 -2.86
C VAL A 195 -4.50 -25.15 -3.37
N GLU A 196 -5.15 -26.30 -3.29
CA GLU A 196 -4.64 -27.57 -3.81
C GLU A 196 -4.40 -27.51 -5.32
N LYS A 197 -5.39 -27.11 -6.09
CA LYS A 197 -5.29 -26.98 -7.56
C LYS A 197 -4.23 -25.95 -7.99
N LEU A 198 -4.15 -24.82 -7.29
CA LEU A 198 -3.12 -23.82 -7.53
C LEU A 198 -1.72 -24.40 -7.28
N ARG A 199 -1.52 -25.07 -6.14
CA ARG A 199 -0.24 -25.73 -5.80
C ARG A 199 0.16 -26.76 -6.87
N ASP A 200 -0.79 -27.61 -7.27
CA ASP A 200 -0.50 -28.64 -8.28
C ASP A 200 -0.14 -28.03 -9.64
N TYR A 201 -0.81 -26.93 -10.01
CA TYR A 201 -0.47 -26.16 -11.22
C TYR A 201 0.94 -25.59 -11.15
N ILE A 202 1.31 -24.97 -10.02
CA ILE A 202 2.66 -24.43 -9.78
C ILE A 202 3.71 -25.54 -9.89
N LEU A 203 3.48 -26.69 -9.24
CA LEU A 203 4.41 -27.83 -9.27
C LEU A 203 4.59 -28.39 -10.68
N LYS A 204 3.49 -28.52 -11.44
CA LYS A 204 3.54 -28.95 -12.84
C LYS A 204 4.37 -28.01 -13.70
N LYS A 205 4.14 -26.67 -13.58
CA LYS A 205 4.88 -25.64 -14.33
C LYS A 205 6.35 -25.53 -13.91
N SER A 206 6.67 -25.83 -12.66
CA SER A 206 8.04 -25.77 -12.16
C SER A 206 8.92 -26.90 -12.68
N ARG A 207 8.31 -28.04 -13.06
CA ARG A 207 9.02 -29.23 -13.60
C ARG A 207 9.19 -29.18 -15.13
N ALA A 208 8.39 -28.38 -15.82
CA ALA A 208 8.48 -28.15 -17.25
C ALA A 208 9.48 -27.01 -17.57
#